data_aaa7447d538d0136d3c73d80db6107b8
#
_entry.id   aaa7447d538d0136d3c73d80db6107b8
#
_cell.length_a   1.000
_cell.length_b   1.000
_cell.length_c   1.000
_cell.angle_alpha   90.00
_cell.angle_beta   90.00
_cell.angle_gamma   90.00
#
_symmetry.space_group_name_H-M   'P 1'
#
loop_
_entity.id
_entity.type
_entity.pdbx_description
1 polymer ?
#
loop_
_entity_poly.entity_id
_entity_poly.type
_entity_poly.pdbx_seq_one_letter_code
_entity_poly.pdbx_strand_id
1 'polypeptide(L)' 'MKTITEKNKLIAEFMGANGEFTDIKGDVFLNNIPNPKGGIMILRVLQLKYNTSWDWLMPVVEKILNLKNTYAQER' A
#
# COMPACT_ATOMS: atom_id res chain seq x y z
N MET A 1 2.93 11.92 15.82
CA MET A 1 2.29 12.13 14.49
C MET A 1 3.08 11.34 13.44
N LYS A 2 2.37 10.61 12.59
CA LYS A 2 3.04 9.81 11.56
C LYS A 2 3.41 10.68 10.36
N THR A 3 4.58 10.40 9.79
CA THR A 3 5.02 11.08 8.57
C THR A 3 4.23 10.56 7.37
N ILE A 4 4.33 11.27 6.24
CA ILE A 4 3.71 10.82 4.98
C ILE A 4 4.27 9.44 4.58
N THR A 5 5.58 9.24 4.79
CA THR A 5 6.22 7.96 4.49
C THR A 5 5.61 6.82 5.31
N GLU A 6 5.41 7.04 6.60
CA GLU A 6 4.80 6.03 7.47
C GLU A 6 3.34 5.75 7.08
N LYS A 7 2.60 6.80 6.70
CA LYS A 7 1.23 6.63 6.24
C LYS A 7 1.17 5.81 4.95
N ASN A 8 2.05 6.09 4.00
CA ASN A 8 2.14 5.32 2.76
C ASN A 8 2.47 3.86 3.04
N LYS A 9 3.37 3.61 4.00
CA LYS A 9 3.73 2.25 4.39
C LYS A 9 2.50 1.51 4.95
N LEU A 10 1.72 2.16 5.80
CA LEU A 10 0.52 1.54 6.35
C LEU A 10 -0.51 1.21 5.27
N ILE A 11 -0.67 2.10 4.29
CA ILE A 11 -1.57 1.85 3.17
C ILE A 11 -1.09 0.64 2.36
N ALA A 12 0.23 0.57 2.10
CA ALA A 12 0.80 -0.56 1.37
C ALA A 12 0.55 -1.87 2.12
N GLU A 13 0.74 -1.88 3.43
CA GLU A 13 0.50 -3.06 4.25
C GLU A 13 -0.98 -3.47 4.21
N PHE A 14 -1.89 -2.49 4.24
CA PHE A 14 -3.32 -2.74 4.08
C PHE A 14 -3.62 -3.40 2.74
N MET A 15 -2.89 -3.03 1.69
CA MET A 15 -3.06 -3.58 0.35
C MET A 15 -2.40 -4.96 0.18
N GLY A 16 -1.72 -5.46 1.21
CA GLY A 16 -1.11 -6.78 1.18
C GLY A 16 0.40 -6.81 1.11
N ALA A 17 1.05 -5.65 1.12
CA ALA A 17 2.52 -5.62 1.13
C ALA A 17 3.04 -6.25 2.41
N ASN A 18 4.11 -7.04 2.30
CA ASN A 18 4.74 -7.67 3.44
C ASN A 18 6.23 -7.86 3.17
N GLY A 19 6.95 -8.49 4.11
CA GLY A 19 8.35 -8.77 3.91
C GLY A 19 9.23 -7.53 3.91
N GLU A 20 9.04 -6.64 4.88
CA GLU A 20 9.89 -5.46 5.02
C GLU A 20 11.33 -5.88 5.26
N PHE A 21 12.27 -5.21 4.57
CA PHE A 21 13.69 -5.44 4.78
C PHE A 21 14.46 -4.14 4.59
N THR A 22 15.67 -4.09 5.15
CA THR A 22 16.54 -2.92 5.07
C THR A 22 17.82 -3.31 4.37
N ASP A 23 18.27 -2.50 3.41
CA ASP A 23 19.52 -2.76 2.71
C ASP A 23 20.71 -2.25 3.53
N ILE A 24 21.94 -2.43 2.99
CA ILE A 24 23.15 -2.04 3.70
C ILE A 24 23.29 -0.52 3.85
N LYS A 25 22.54 0.26 3.07
CA LYS A 25 22.55 1.72 3.16
C LYS A 25 21.51 2.24 4.16
N GLY A 26 20.68 1.36 4.71
CA GLY A 26 19.63 1.75 5.64
C GLY A 26 18.30 2.07 4.99
N ASP A 27 18.15 1.89 3.68
CA ASP A 27 16.88 2.09 3.00
C ASP A 27 15.93 0.93 3.30
N VAL A 28 14.70 1.28 3.62
CA VAL A 28 13.65 0.29 3.94
C VAL A 28 12.85 -0.02 2.68
N PHE A 29 12.69 -1.31 2.41
CA PHE A 29 11.95 -1.83 1.26
C PHE A 29 10.76 -2.65 1.72
N LEU A 30 9.73 -2.70 0.89
CA LEU A 30 8.58 -3.58 1.09
C LEU A 30 8.41 -4.49 -0.12
N ASN A 31 8.06 -5.74 0.16
CA ASN A 31 7.74 -6.74 -0.87
C ASN A 31 6.23 -6.80 -1.11
N ASN A 32 5.87 -7.38 -2.25
CA ASN A 32 4.47 -7.68 -2.58
C ASN A 32 3.58 -6.43 -2.60
N ILE A 33 4.11 -5.32 -3.07
CA ILE A 33 3.32 -4.10 -3.25
C ILE A 33 2.50 -4.25 -4.51
N PRO A 34 1.16 -4.13 -4.44
CA PRO A 34 0.34 -4.23 -5.65
C PRO A 34 0.67 -3.12 -6.63
N ASN A 35 0.94 -3.50 -7.88
CA ASN A 35 1.19 -2.53 -8.94
C ASN A 35 -0.15 -2.11 -9.53
N PRO A 36 -0.45 -0.81 -9.62
CA PRO A 36 -1.72 -0.35 -10.22
C PRO A 36 -1.94 -0.86 -11.65
N LYS A 37 -0.86 -1.19 -12.37
CA LYS A 37 -0.94 -1.71 -13.72
C LYS A 37 -0.98 -3.23 -13.79
N GLY A 38 -0.96 -3.90 -12.64
CA GLY A 38 -1.01 -5.36 -12.54
C GLY A 38 0.25 -5.92 -11.93
N GLY A 39 0.13 -7.09 -11.29
CA GLY A 39 1.24 -7.77 -10.65
C GLY A 39 1.65 -7.17 -9.31
N ILE A 40 2.81 -7.58 -8.85
CA ILE A 40 3.37 -7.09 -7.59
C ILE A 40 4.78 -6.54 -7.85
N MET A 41 5.25 -5.70 -6.93
CA MET A 41 6.56 -5.08 -7.07
C MET A 41 7.23 -4.92 -5.71
N ILE A 42 8.53 -4.63 -5.74
CA ILE A 42 9.32 -4.32 -4.55
C ILE A 42 9.77 -2.86 -4.68
N LEU A 43 9.46 -2.05 -3.68
CA LEU A 43 9.83 -0.63 -3.71
C LEU A 43 10.36 -0.19 -2.36
N ARG A 44 11.18 0.84 -2.38
CA ARG A 44 11.54 1.55 -1.16
C ARG A 44 10.29 2.21 -0.59
N VAL A 45 10.21 2.27 0.72
CA VAL A 45 9.09 2.94 1.39
C VAL A 45 8.94 4.38 0.90
N LEU A 46 10.08 5.06 0.64
CA LEU A 46 10.07 6.43 0.15
C LEU A 46 9.52 6.57 -1.27
N GLN A 47 9.46 5.49 -2.03
CA GLN A 47 8.95 5.51 -3.41
C GLN A 47 7.45 5.24 -3.51
N LEU A 48 6.78 4.96 -2.40
CA LEU A 48 5.34 4.76 -2.38
C LEU A 48 4.63 6.07 -2.72
N LYS A 49 3.63 6.01 -3.58
CA LYS A 49 2.99 7.19 -4.15
C LYS A 49 1.52 7.36 -3.76
N TYR A 50 1.09 6.71 -2.68
CA TYR A 50 -0.33 6.78 -2.27
C TYR A 50 -0.79 8.20 -1.96
N ASN A 51 0.13 9.07 -1.55
CA ASN A 51 -0.20 10.45 -1.21
C ASN A 51 -0.19 11.41 -2.41
N THR A 52 0.34 10.97 -3.56
CA THR A 52 0.54 11.86 -4.71
C THR A 52 -0.04 11.33 -6.02
N SER A 53 -0.37 10.04 -6.12
CA SER A 53 -0.83 9.44 -7.36
C SER A 53 -2.22 8.84 -7.20
N TRP A 54 -3.16 9.31 -7.99
CA TRP A 54 -4.51 8.77 -8.00
C TRP A 54 -4.53 7.31 -8.46
N ASP A 55 -3.67 6.96 -9.42
CA ASP A 55 -3.57 5.58 -9.90
C ASP A 55 -3.21 4.61 -8.76
N TRP A 56 -2.42 5.08 -7.81
CA TRP A 56 -2.07 4.29 -6.64
C TRP A 56 -3.20 4.20 -5.62
N LEU A 57 -4.02 5.26 -5.53
CA LEU A 57 -5.10 5.31 -4.55
C LEU A 57 -6.36 4.56 -5.01
N MET A 58 -6.61 4.47 -6.30
CA MET A 58 -7.82 3.82 -6.81
C MET A 58 -8.01 2.40 -6.28
N PRO A 59 -7.00 1.51 -6.34
CA PRO A 59 -7.17 0.17 -5.77
C PRO A 59 -7.45 0.17 -4.26
N VAL A 60 -6.92 1.13 -3.53
CA VAL A 60 -7.16 1.27 -2.09
C VAL A 60 -8.63 1.60 -1.86
N VAL A 61 -9.16 2.56 -2.60
CA VAL A 61 -10.56 2.96 -2.51
C VAL A 61 -11.47 1.78 -2.84
N GLU A 62 -11.16 1.06 -3.91
CA GLU A 62 -11.93 -0.11 -4.29
C GLU A 62 -11.95 -1.18 -3.20
N LYS A 63 -10.81 -1.42 -2.58
CA LYS A 63 -10.72 -2.40 -1.51
C LYS A 63 -11.58 -2.00 -0.30
N ILE A 64 -11.55 -0.72 0.06
CA ILE A 64 -12.36 -0.20 1.16
C ILE A 64 -13.85 -0.35 0.85
N LEU A 65 -14.25 0.00 -0.37
CA LEU A 65 -15.65 -0.12 -0.78
C LEU A 65 -16.13 -1.57 -0.77
N ASN A 66 -15.28 -2.50 -1.21
CA ASN A 66 -15.61 -3.92 -1.17
C ASN A 66 -15.80 -4.42 0.25
N LEU A 67 -14.99 -3.96 1.19
CA LEU A 67 -15.15 -4.32 2.59
C LEU A 67 -16.48 -3.80 3.14
N LYS A 68 -16.85 -2.57 2.80
CA LYS A 68 -18.13 -2.00 3.23
C LYS A 68 -19.31 -2.77 2.65
N ASN A 69 -19.23 -3.15 1.38
CA ASN A 69 -20.28 -3.92 0.74
C ASN A 69 -20.45 -5.28 1.39
N THR A 70 -19.34 -5.91 1.77
CA THR A 70 -19.38 -7.19 2.46
C THR A 70 -20.12 -7.06 3.80
N TYR A 71 -19.81 -6.03 4.57
CA TYR A 71 -20.51 -5.81 5.84
C TYR A 71 -21.99 -5.51 5.64
N ALA A 72 -22.33 -4.75 4.61
CA ALA A 72 -23.72 -4.44 4.33
C ALA A 72 -24.51 -5.68 3.95
N GLN A 73 -23.90 -6.63 3.26
CA GLN A 73 -24.55 -7.86 2.82
C GLN A 73 -24.79 -8.86 3.95
N GLU A 74 -24.06 -8.75 5.02
CA GLU A 74 -24.19 -9.67 6.15
C GLU A 74 -25.37 -9.39 7.05
N ARG A 75 -26.08 -8.33 6.82
CA ARG A 75 -27.26 -7.99 7.62
C ARG A 75 -28.50 -8.78 7.23
#